data_bc33b5aaeda36b58cac4a0e4a2691f71
#
_entry.id   bc33b5aaeda36b58cac4a0e4a2691f71
#
_cell.length_a   1.000
_cell.length_b   1.000
_cell.length_c   1.000
_cell.angle_alpha   90.00
_cell.angle_beta   90.00
_cell.angle_gamma   90.00
#
_symmetry.space_group_name_H-M   'P 1'
#
loop_
_entity.id
_entity.type
_entity.pdbx_description
1 polymer ?
#
loop_
_entity_poly.entity_id
_entity_poly.type
_entity_poly.pdbx_seq_one_letter_code
_entity_poly.pdbx_strand_id
1 'polypeptide(L)'
;MSEIVLINITGKDRKGLDAKFTNILAQYNVNILDIGQAVIHQHISLGILAQIPEQKDFALIFKDMLFEGHNMGLQIDIKPINLKDYEKWVHAQGKEKRIITMLGRNISARQISCVAEIISKNNLNIDYIKRLTGRISLKNPIKDPRASVQMCVSGTPLKIHDMRKRFMEISQEEEIDISFHVDNIYMKNMKLVVFDMDSTLIQAEVIDEVAALANKKEEVSKITESAMRGEIDFDESFKKRVALLKGVKEESLQKIPKNLPLTDGLELVTKTLKGLGYKLGILSGGFSFVGEYLNKKFHFDYMYANKLDVENGVVTGKIVGEIVNGEQKARLLRQIAQKEQIVLDQTIAIGDGANDLPMISIAGLGVAFNAKPTVKSNSASHISNVGLEGLLYLIGLHEREIREEVHL
;
A
#
# COMPACT_ATOMS: atom_id res chain seq x y z
N MET A 1 21.23 -32.70 -29.09
CA MET A 1 20.85 -32.00 -27.87
C MET A 1 19.71 -31.07 -28.20
N SER A 2 18.64 -31.05 -27.42
CA SER A 2 17.55 -30.09 -27.62
C SER A 2 18.08 -28.66 -27.52
N GLU A 3 17.69 -27.79 -28.43
CA GLU A 3 18.13 -26.39 -28.46
C GLU A 3 17.16 -25.53 -27.66
N ILE A 4 17.67 -24.61 -26.83
CA ILE A 4 16.87 -23.63 -26.10
C ILE A 4 17.00 -22.31 -26.82
N VAL A 5 15.85 -21.64 -27.09
CA VAL A 5 15.81 -20.36 -27.79
C VAL A 5 14.92 -19.40 -27.10
N LEU A 6 15.34 -18.13 -27.05
CA LEU A 6 14.49 -17.00 -26.67
C LEU A 6 13.96 -16.33 -27.95
N ILE A 7 12.65 -16.29 -28.09
CA ILE A 7 11.95 -15.68 -29.21
C ILE A 7 11.30 -14.38 -28.69
N ASN A 8 11.71 -13.25 -29.22
CA ASN A 8 11.13 -11.95 -28.90
C ASN A 8 10.33 -11.44 -30.11
N ILE A 9 9.05 -11.16 -29.90
CA ILE A 9 8.12 -10.66 -30.91
C ILE A 9 7.67 -9.28 -30.49
N THR A 10 7.92 -8.27 -31.31
CA THR A 10 7.57 -6.88 -31.02
C THR A 10 6.86 -6.22 -32.18
N GLY A 11 5.95 -5.30 -31.90
CA GLY A 11 5.25 -4.54 -32.94
C GLY A 11 3.86 -4.04 -32.51
N LYS A 12 3.00 -3.77 -33.49
CA LYS A 12 1.63 -3.33 -33.19
C LYS A 12 0.77 -4.50 -32.69
N ASP A 13 0.15 -4.32 -31.54
CA ASP A 13 -0.74 -5.33 -30.94
C ASP A 13 -1.97 -5.61 -31.82
N ARG A 14 -2.31 -6.89 -31.97
CA ARG A 14 -3.43 -7.38 -32.75
C ARG A 14 -4.04 -8.64 -32.11
N LYS A 15 -5.36 -8.78 -32.22
CA LYS A 15 -6.06 -9.99 -31.78
C LYS A 15 -5.55 -11.22 -32.52
N GLY A 16 -5.34 -12.31 -31.77
CA GLY A 16 -4.94 -13.61 -32.32
C GLY A 16 -3.43 -13.77 -32.61
N LEU A 17 -2.60 -12.80 -32.25
CA LEU A 17 -1.16 -12.86 -32.40
C LEU A 17 -0.58 -14.09 -31.65
N ASP A 18 -0.91 -14.21 -30.38
CA ASP A 18 -0.42 -15.30 -29.53
C ASP A 18 -0.82 -16.66 -30.10
N ALA A 19 -2.08 -16.82 -30.54
CA ALA A 19 -2.60 -18.05 -31.12
C ALA A 19 -1.84 -18.45 -32.39
N LYS A 20 -1.47 -17.49 -33.26
CA LYS A 20 -0.73 -17.76 -34.47
C LYS A 20 0.69 -18.27 -34.17
N PHE A 21 1.44 -17.56 -33.35
CA PHE A 21 2.82 -17.93 -33.05
C PHE A 21 2.93 -19.20 -32.22
N THR A 22 2.04 -19.39 -31.23
CA THR A 22 2.02 -20.65 -30.47
C THR A 22 1.56 -21.84 -31.33
N ASN A 23 0.68 -21.63 -32.34
CA ASN A 23 0.29 -22.69 -33.28
C ASN A 23 1.45 -23.12 -34.17
N ILE A 24 2.28 -22.19 -34.66
CA ILE A 24 3.51 -22.52 -35.40
C ILE A 24 4.40 -23.41 -34.52
N LEU A 25 4.68 -23.02 -33.28
CA LEU A 25 5.50 -23.80 -32.35
C LEU A 25 4.86 -25.18 -32.06
N ALA A 26 3.55 -25.28 -31.96
CA ALA A 26 2.83 -26.52 -31.71
C ALA A 26 2.95 -27.53 -32.88
N GLN A 27 2.97 -27.07 -34.13
CA GLN A 27 3.16 -27.94 -35.31
C GLN A 27 4.51 -28.70 -35.28
N TYR A 28 5.50 -28.12 -34.62
CA TYR A 28 6.84 -28.71 -34.46
C TYR A 28 7.03 -29.40 -33.10
N ASN A 29 5.96 -29.53 -32.28
CA ASN A 29 6.02 -30.08 -30.92
C ASN A 29 7.07 -29.38 -30.02
N VAL A 30 7.19 -28.06 -30.15
CA VAL A 30 8.08 -27.22 -29.34
C VAL A 30 7.53 -27.12 -27.92
N ASN A 31 8.38 -27.33 -26.92
CA ASN A 31 8.04 -27.16 -25.52
C ASN A 31 8.30 -25.69 -25.09
N ILE A 32 7.31 -25.04 -24.48
CA ILE A 32 7.44 -23.69 -23.93
C ILE A 32 7.94 -23.81 -22.50
N LEU A 33 9.13 -23.26 -22.24
CA LEU A 33 9.76 -23.22 -20.92
C LEU A 33 9.33 -22.01 -20.10
N ASP A 34 9.12 -20.87 -20.76
CA ASP A 34 8.59 -19.64 -20.14
C ASP A 34 7.95 -18.74 -21.20
N ILE A 35 7.00 -17.90 -20.79
CA ILE A 35 6.33 -16.96 -21.67
C ILE A 35 5.95 -15.67 -20.89
N GLY A 36 6.21 -14.52 -21.48
CA GLY A 36 5.89 -13.24 -20.91
C GLY A 36 5.45 -12.23 -21.97
N GLN A 37 4.38 -11.45 -21.66
CA GLN A 37 3.84 -10.45 -22.57
C GLN A 37 3.61 -9.12 -21.87
N ALA A 38 3.93 -8.04 -22.55
CA ALA A 38 3.58 -6.69 -22.14
C ALA A 38 2.99 -5.91 -23.33
N VAL A 39 1.92 -5.13 -23.05
CA VAL A 39 1.34 -4.20 -24.04
C VAL A 39 1.36 -2.79 -23.48
N ILE A 40 2.10 -1.89 -24.13
CA ILE A 40 2.15 -0.47 -23.81
C ILE A 40 1.56 0.31 -24.99
N HIS A 41 0.48 1.05 -24.73
CA HIS A 41 -0.32 1.69 -25.75
C HIS A 41 -0.89 0.66 -26.73
N GLN A 42 -0.36 0.56 -27.93
CA GLN A 42 -0.74 -0.40 -28.96
C GLN A 42 0.48 -1.23 -29.42
N HIS A 43 1.52 -1.25 -28.61
CA HIS A 43 2.75 -2.00 -28.89
C HIS A 43 2.87 -3.20 -27.96
N ILE A 44 3.00 -4.38 -28.56
CA ILE A 44 3.24 -5.64 -27.87
C ILE A 44 4.73 -5.93 -27.81
N SER A 45 5.15 -6.52 -26.69
CA SER A 45 6.41 -7.22 -26.54
C SER A 45 6.09 -8.58 -25.94
N LEU A 46 6.26 -9.66 -26.72
CA LEU A 46 6.03 -11.04 -26.35
C LEU A 46 7.36 -11.78 -26.38
N GLY A 47 7.78 -12.31 -25.24
CA GLY A 47 8.94 -13.17 -25.09
C GLY A 47 8.51 -14.61 -24.87
N ILE A 48 9.07 -15.54 -25.62
CA ILE A 48 8.86 -16.99 -25.49
C ILE A 48 10.22 -17.66 -25.33
N LEU A 49 10.42 -18.36 -24.23
CA LEU A 49 11.56 -19.25 -24.04
C LEU A 49 11.13 -20.66 -24.40
N ALA A 50 11.73 -21.23 -25.43
CA ALA A 50 11.28 -22.46 -26.05
C ALA A 50 12.40 -23.51 -26.11
N GLN A 51 12.01 -24.77 -25.91
CA GLN A 51 12.88 -25.91 -26.11
C GLN A 51 12.49 -26.65 -27.40
N ILE A 52 13.40 -26.68 -28.37
CA ILE A 52 13.19 -27.32 -29.67
C ILE A 52 13.62 -28.78 -29.60
N PRO A 53 12.77 -29.74 -30.02
CA PRO A 53 13.11 -31.14 -30.02
C PRO A 53 14.26 -31.46 -30.99
N GLU A 54 15.14 -32.39 -30.61
CA GLU A 54 16.35 -32.82 -31.42
C GLU A 54 16.02 -33.28 -32.85
N GLN A 55 14.82 -33.80 -33.05
CA GLN A 55 14.39 -34.37 -34.34
C GLN A 55 13.82 -33.34 -35.31
N LYS A 56 13.78 -32.06 -34.95
CA LYS A 56 13.15 -30.97 -35.73
C LYS A 56 14.21 -30.04 -36.29
N ASP A 57 14.01 -29.65 -37.55
CA ASP A 57 14.85 -28.65 -38.19
C ASP A 57 14.50 -27.24 -37.67
N PHE A 58 15.41 -26.70 -36.89
CA PHE A 58 15.34 -25.37 -36.34
C PHE A 58 15.12 -24.29 -37.43
N ALA A 59 15.72 -24.46 -38.62
CA ALA A 59 15.60 -23.51 -39.71
C ALA A 59 14.17 -23.40 -40.25
N LEU A 60 13.40 -24.53 -40.24
CA LEU A 60 12.01 -24.50 -40.67
C LEU A 60 11.10 -23.71 -39.69
N ILE A 61 11.33 -23.95 -38.41
CA ILE A 61 10.57 -23.20 -37.35
C ILE A 61 10.84 -21.71 -37.51
N PHE A 62 12.08 -21.32 -37.68
CA PHE A 62 12.46 -19.92 -37.87
C PHE A 62 11.88 -19.31 -39.12
N LYS A 63 11.95 -20.01 -40.22
CA LYS A 63 11.38 -19.57 -41.49
C LYS A 63 9.88 -19.23 -41.28
N ASP A 64 9.13 -20.16 -40.69
CA ASP A 64 7.69 -20.00 -40.52
C ASP A 64 7.37 -18.86 -39.54
N MET A 65 8.13 -18.74 -38.44
CA MET A 65 8.00 -17.64 -37.49
C MET A 65 8.28 -16.28 -38.15
N LEU A 66 9.41 -16.17 -38.85
CA LEU A 66 9.82 -14.92 -39.53
C LEU A 66 8.85 -14.53 -40.65
N PHE A 67 8.35 -15.53 -41.42
CA PHE A 67 7.38 -15.29 -42.49
C PHE A 67 6.06 -14.75 -41.93
N GLU A 68 5.53 -15.38 -40.85
CA GLU A 68 4.30 -14.90 -40.20
C GLU A 68 4.52 -13.51 -39.54
N GLY A 69 5.69 -13.30 -38.91
CA GLY A 69 6.05 -12.00 -38.38
C GLY A 69 6.05 -10.90 -39.44
N HIS A 70 6.66 -11.17 -40.61
CA HIS A 70 6.65 -10.24 -41.74
C HIS A 70 5.23 -9.93 -42.21
N ASN A 71 4.39 -10.96 -42.40
CA ASN A 71 3.00 -10.80 -42.84
C ASN A 71 2.17 -9.95 -41.87
N MET A 72 2.48 -10.04 -40.58
CA MET A 72 1.81 -9.27 -39.53
C MET A 72 2.47 -7.90 -39.26
N GLY A 73 3.57 -7.56 -39.94
CA GLY A 73 4.33 -6.33 -39.70
C GLY A 73 4.95 -6.27 -38.30
N LEU A 74 5.39 -7.43 -37.80
CA LEU A 74 6.06 -7.60 -36.51
C LEU A 74 7.55 -7.82 -36.71
N GLN A 75 8.33 -7.39 -35.73
CA GLN A 75 9.76 -7.71 -35.64
C GLN A 75 9.94 -8.93 -34.76
N ILE A 76 10.69 -9.91 -35.25
CA ILE A 76 11.05 -11.12 -34.50
C ILE A 76 12.56 -11.20 -34.35
N ASP A 77 13.01 -11.35 -33.11
CA ASP A 77 14.40 -11.60 -32.76
C ASP A 77 14.49 -12.94 -32.04
N ILE A 78 15.39 -13.81 -32.50
CA ILE A 78 15.54 -15.16 -31.96
C ILE A 78 17.00 -15.37 -31.55
N LYS A 79 17.17 -15.74 -30.28
CA LYS A 79 18.51 -15.96 -29.67
C LYS A 79 18.63 -17.34 -29.10
N PRO A 80 19.67 -18.12 -29.50
CA PRO A 80 19.98 -19.37 -28.82
C PRO A 80 20.45 -19.10 -27.39
N ILE A 81 19.99 -19.90 -26.45
CA ILE A 81 20.36 -19.86 -25.03
C ILE A 81 21.15 -21.17 -24.76
N ASN A 82 22.35 -21.06 -24.23
CA ASN A 82 23.10 -22.25 -23.85
C ASN A 82 22.53 -22.88 -22.56
N LEU A 83 22.64 -24.17 -22.42
CA LEU A 83 22.09 -24.91 -21.28
C LEU A 83 22.63 -24.39 -19.93
N LYS A 84 23.90 -24.00 -19.88
CA LYS A 84 24.52 -23.49 -18.64
C LYS A 84 23.86 -22.18 -18.16
N ASP A 85 23.57 -21.26 -19.08
CA ASP A 85 22.91 -20.01 -18.76
C ASP A 85 21.44 -20.23 -18.37
N TYR A 86 20.78 -21.18 -19.05
CA TYR A 86 19.43 -21.60 -18.69
C TYR A 86 19.39 -22.17 -17.27
N GLU A 87 20.23 -23.13 -16.92
CA GLU A 87 20.32 -23.76 -15.61
C GLU A 87 20.65 -22.70 -14.52
N LYS A 88 21.58 -21.79 -14.80
CA LYS A 88 21.88 -20.67 -13.90
C LYS A 88 20.66 -19.79 -13.64
N TRP A 89 19.86 -19.54 -14.68
CA TRP A 89 18.61 -18.77 -14.54
C TRP A 89 17.57 -19.56 -13.73
N VAL A 90 17.41 -20.86 -13.96
CA VAL A 90 16.52 -21.73 -13.17
C VAL A 90 16.92 -21.76 -11.70
N HIS A 91 18.21 -21.92 -11.39
CA HIS A 91 18.71 -21.90 -10.01
C HIS A 91 18.59 -20.52 -9.33
N ALA A 92 18.44 -19.46 -10.11
CA ALA A 92 18.20 -18.12 -9.58
C ALA A 92 16.72 -17.88 -9.17
N GLN A 93 15.84 -18.83 -9.45
CA GLN A 93 14.43 -18.77 -8.99
C GLN A 93 14.37 -18.96 -7.48
N GLY A 94 13.29 -18.43 -6.85
CA GLY A 94 13.10 -18.51 -5.40
C GLY A 94 13.85 -17.45 -4.59
N LYS A 95 14.50 -16.47 -5.24
CA LYS A 95 14.99 -15.28 -4.52
C LYS A 95 13.83 -14.53 -3.87
N GLU A 96 14.12 -14.00 -2.70
CA GLU A 96 13.15 -13.14 -2.01
C GLU A 96 12.77 -11.97 -2.92
N LYS A 97 11.46 -11.75 -3.05
CA LYS A 97 10.92 -10.63 -3.82
C LYS A 97 10.41 -9.55 -2.89
N ARG A 98 10.54 -8.32 -3.32
CA ARG A 98 9.98 -7.17 -2.63
C ARG A 98 9.20 -6.31 -3.60
N ILE A 99 8.21 -5.65 -3.07
CA ILE A 99 7.39 -4.68 -3.79
C ILE A 99 7.80 -3.28 -3.35
N ILE A 100 8.05 -2.43 -4.33
CA ILE A 100 8.23 -1.00 -4.15
C ILE A 100 7.05 -0.33 -4.85
N THR A 101 6.25 0.40 -4.09
CA THR A 101 5.13 1.16 -4.64
C THR A 101 5.43 2.65 -4.48
N MET A 102 5.46 3.35 -5.59
CA MET A 102 5.58 4.81 -5.67
C MET A 102 4.18 5.40 -5.81
N LEU A 103 3.87 6.42 -5.04
CA LEU A 103 2.57 7.08 -4.99
C LEU A 103 2.75 8.60 -4.99
N GLY A 104 1.97 9.31 -5.80
CA GLY A 104 2.00 10.74 -5.85
C GLY A 104 0.93 11.30 -6.79
N ARG A 105 0.92 12.60 -7.01
CA ARG A 105 0.02 13.24 -7.98
C ARG A 105 0.43 12.95 -9.42
N ASN A 106 1.70 12.81 -9.66
CA ASN A 106 2.30 12.35 -10.93
C ASN A 106 3.53 11.50 -10.61
N ILE A 107 4.02 10.76 -11.59
CA ILE A 107 5.30 10.03 -11.50
C ILE A 107 6.16 10.49 -12.68
N SER A 108 7.28 11.11 -12.37
CA SER A 108 8.26 11.61 -13.33
C SER A 108 9.37 10.61 -13.61
N ALA A 109 10.09 10.81 -14.72
CA ALA A 109 11.27 10.01 -15.03
C ALA A 109 12.38 10.16 -13.97
N ARG A 110 12.52 11.37 -13.39
CA ARG A 110 13.48 11.64 -12.31
C ARG A 110 13.18 10.80 -11.08
N GLN A 111 11.93 10.77 -10.62
CA GLN A 111 11.51 9.99 -9.47
C GLN A 111 11.77 8.48 -9.67
N ILE A 112 11.43 7.94 -10.86
CA ILE A 112 11.74 6.54 -11.20
C ILE A 112 13.25 6.29 -11.20
N SER A 113 14.05 7.21 -11.76
CA SER A 113 15.50 7.09 -11.82
C SER A 113 16.13 7.05 -10.42
N CYS A 114 15.70 7.94 -9.52
CA CYS A 114 16.19 7.96 -8.14
C CYS A 114 15.92 6.64 -7.40
N VAL A 115 14.70 6.10 -7.55
CA VAL A 115 14.34 4.80 -6.94
C VAL A 115 15.11 3.65 -7.57
N ALA A 116 15.24 3.61 -8.91
CA ALA A 116 15.99 2.58 -9.62
C ALA A 116 17.49 2.58 -9.27
N GLU A 117 18.08 3.76 -9.03
CA GLU A 117 19.46 3.87 -8.59
C GLU A 117 19.69 3.24 -7.21
N ILE A 118 18.77 3.47 -6.26
CA ILE A 118 18.85 2.81 -4.93
C ILE A 118 18.75 1.29 -5.08
N ILE A 119 17.81 0.80 -5.90
CA ILE A 119 17.64 -0.63 -6.16
C ILE A 119 18.93 -1.23 -6.68
N SER A 120 19.51 -0.62 -7.72
CA SER A 120 20.76 -1.07 -8.33
C SER A 120 21.94 -1.05 -7.36
N LYS A 121 22.12 0.02 -6.57
CA LYS A 121 23.19 0.15 -5.56
C LYS A 121 23.06 -0.88 -4.43
N ASN A 122 21.87 -1.46 -4.22
CA ASN A 122 21.63 -2.50 -3.22
C ASN A 122 21.64 -3.92 -3.81
N ASN A 123 22.18 -4.10 -5.03
CA ASN A 123 22.29 -5.39 -5.71
C ASN A 123 20.93 -6.10 -5.90
N LEU A 124 19.87 -5.32 -6.11
CA LEU A 124 18.54 -5.80 -6.45
C LEU A 124 18.30 -5.63 -7.96
N ASN A 125 17.53 -6.56 -8.53
CA ASN A 125 17.06 -6.48 -9.91
C ASN A 125 15.59 -6.04 -9.94
N ILE A 126 15.19 -5.22 -10.90
CA ILE A 126 13.78 -4.92 -11.17
C ILE A 126 13.28 -5.98 -12.16
N ASP A 127 12.37 -6.83 -11.70
CA ASP A 127 11.80 -7.91 -12.50
C ASP A 127 10.67 -7.39 -13.42
N TYR A 128 9.82 -6.50 -12.89
CA TYR A 128 8.81 -5.78 -13.67
C TYR A 128 8.41 -4.45 -13.05
N ILE A 129 7.87 -3.58 -13.89
CA ILE A 129 7.28 -2.30 -13.51
C ILE A 129 5.84 -2.27 -14.00
N LYS A 130 4.90 -1.86 -13.12
CA LYS A 130 3.47 -1.83 -13.40
C LYS A 130 2.87 -0.50 -12.94
N ARG A 131 2.06 0.13 -13.78
CA ARG A 131 1.22 1.25 -13.35
C ARG A 131 -0.09 0.70 -12.78
N LEU A 132 -0.46 1.12 -11.56
CA LEU A 132 -1.70 0.71 -10.89
C LEU A 132 -2.86 1.67 -11.17
N THR A 133 -2.57 2.97 -11.32
CA THR A 133 -3.58 3.98 -11.65
C THR A 133 -3.94 3.98 -13.13
N GLY A 134 -5.15 4.44 -13.41
CA GLY A 134 -5.64 4.63 -14.78
C GLY A 134 -4.80 5.62 -15.60
N ARG A 135 -5.04 5.64 -16.89
CA ARG A 135 -4.39 6.59 -17.82
C ARG A 135 -5.08 7.94 -17.74
N ILE A 136 -4.31 9.01 -17.69
CA ILE A 136 -4.82 10.38 -17.58
C ILE A 136 -5.00 10.96 -18.98
N SER A 137 -6.16 11.58 -19.24
CA SER A 137 -6.40 12.32 -20.46
C SER A 137 -5.58 13.61 -20.47
N LEU A 138 -4.79 13.82 -21.51
CA LEU A 138 -4.03 15.06 -21.69
C LEU A 138 -4.92 16.24 -22.13
N LYS A 139 -6.10 15.95 -22.73
CA LYS A 139 -7.07 16.98 -23.16
C LYS A 139 -7.98 17.41 -22.02
N ASN A 140 -8.36 16.48 -21.14
CA ASN A 140 -9.25 16.73 -20.00
C ASN A 140 -8.53 16.29 -18.73
N PRO A 141 -7.60 17.09 -18.20
CA PRO A 141 -6.88 16.74 -17.00
C PRO A 141 -7.83 16.66 -15.79
N ILE A 142 -7.66 15.65 -14.96
CA ILE A 142 -8.36 15.51 -13.69
C ILE A 142 -7.81 16.57 -12.73
N LYS A 143 -8.68 17.22 -11.97
CA LYS A 143 -8.32 18.31 -11.04
C LYS A 143 -7.30 17.85 -9.97
N ASP A 144 -7.41 16.61 -9.51
CA ASP A 144 -6.52 16.03 -8.51
C ASP A 144 -6.04 14.65 -8.98
N PRO A 145 -5.04 14.62 -9.89
CA PRO A 145 -4.57 13.37 -10.46
C PRO A 145 -3.82 12.53 -9.42
N ARG A 146 -3.91 11.22 -9.58
CA ARG A 146 -3.14 10.25 -8.80
C ARG A 146 -2.34 9.38 -9.74
N ALA A 147 -1.13 9.08 -9.33
CA ALA A 147 -0.25 8.18 -10.05
C ALA A 147 0.36 7.18 -9.08
N SER A 148 0.25 5.91 -9.43
CA SER A 148 0.93 4.84 -8.71
C SER A 148 1.66 3.93 -9.67
N VAL A 149 2.92 3.66 -9.35
CA VAL A 149 3.78 2.72 -10.06
C VAL A 149 4.34 1.73 -9.06
N GLN A 150 4.19 0.45 -9.38
CA GLN A 150 4.70 -0.66 -8.60
C GLN A 150 5.86 -1.33 -9.32
N MET A 151 6.94 -1.59 -8.60
CA MET A 151 8.10 -2.34 -9.06
C MET A 151 8.22 -3.62 -8.22
N CYS A 152 8.34 -4.77 -8.88
CA CYS A 152 8.77 -5.98 -8.22
C CYS A 152 10.28 -6.09 -8.37
N VAL A 153 10.96 -6.27 -7.24
CA VAL A 153 12.42 -6.41 -7.21
C VAL A 153 12.83 -7.73 -6.58
N SER A 154 13.87 -8.35 -7.11
CA SER A 154 14.40 -9.61 -6.61
C SER A 154 15.86 -9.47 -6.16
N GLY A 155 16.26 -10.28 -5.18
CA GLY A 155 17.59 -10.31 -4.63
C GLY A 155 17.65 -10.00 -3.14
N THR A 156 18.85 -10.07 -2.58
CA THR A 156 19.11 -9.74 -1.17
C THR A 156 19.75 -8.38 -1.08
N PRO A 157 19.08 -7.39 -0.45
CA PRO A 157 19.63 -6.06 -0.33
C PRO A 157 20.87 -6.06 0.56
N LEU A 158 21.89 -5.29 0.18
CA LEU A 158 23.15 -5.19 0.93
C LEU A 158 22.93 -4.54 2.30
N LYS A 159 22.15 -3.45 2.33
CA LYS A 159 21.89 -2.65 3.56
C LYS A 159 20.44 -2.15 3.58
N ILE A 160 19.54 -3.00 4.05
CA ILE A 160 18.09 -2.71 4.03
C ILE A 160 17.73 -1.42 4.80
N HIS A 161 18.42 -1.14 5.91
CA HIS A 161 18.16 0.05 6.73
C HIS A 161 18.56 1.33 5.99
N ASP A 162 19.75 1.35 5.39
CA ASP A 162 20.24 2.50 4.60
C ASP A 162 19.35 2.72 3.36
N MET A 163 18.87 1.65 2.75
CA MET A 163 17.94 1.69 1.63
C MET A 163 16.60 2.35 2.01
N ARG A 164 16.03 1.95 3.15
CA ARG A 164 14.80 2.57 3.68
C ARG A 164 14.99 4.05 3.99
N LYS A 165 16.10 4.40 4.65
CA LYS A 165 16.43 5.79 4.93
C LYS A 165 16.51 6.61 3.64
N ARG A 166 17.19 6.09 2.61
CA ARG A 166 17.30 6.79 1.33
C ARG A 166 15.98 6.94 0.59
N PHE A 167 15.08 5.93 0.65
CA PHE A 167 13.72 6.07 0.14
C PHE A 167 12.95 7.19 0.83
N MET A 168 13.12 7.37 2.14
CA MET A 168 12.49 8.48 2.85
C MET A 168 13.03 9.85 2.41
N GLU A 169 14.35 9.97 2.25
CA GLU A 169 14.97 11.20 1.77
C GLU A 169 14.40 11.56 0.39
N ILE A 170 14.36 10.61 -0.55
CA ILE A 170 13.76 10.83 -1.88
C ILE A 170 12.27 11.14 -1.78
N SER A 171 11.54 10.50 -0.89
CA SER A 171 10.12 10.79 -0.68
C SER A 171 9.89 12.26 -0.32
N GLN A 172 10.75 12.84 0.50
CA GLN A 172 10.69 14.25 0.88
C GLN A 172 11.18 15.19 -0.24
N GLU A 173 12.31 14.83 -0.87
CA GLU A 173 12.93 15.64 -1.94
C GLU A 173 12.05 15.72 -3.20
N GLU A 174 11.37 14.65 -3.55
CA GLU A 174 10.63 14.49 -4.80
C GLU A 174 9.09 14.51 -4.61
N GLU A 175 8.61 14.76 -3.41
CA GLU A 175 7.18 14.84 -3.06
C GLU A 175 6.37 13.60 -3.52
N ILE A 176 6.93 12.42 -3.29
CA ILE A 176 6.28 11.13 -3.56
C ILE A 176 6.28 10.25 -2.33
N ASP A 177 5.29 9.40 -2.21
CA ASP A 177 5.27 8.35 -1.20
C ASP A 177 5.92 7.09 -1.75
N ILE A 178 6.75 6.43 -0.95
CA ILE A 178 7.44 5.20 -1.31
C ILE A 178 7.18 4.15 -0.24
N SER A 179 6.56 3.05 -0.64
CA SER A 179 6.38 1.84 0.19
C SER A 179 7.36 0.77 -0.24
N PHE A 180 7.94 0.07 0.72
CA PHE A 180 8.89 -1.00 0.49
C PHE A 180 8.65 -2.16 1.45
N HIS A 181 8.13 -3.27 0.94
CA HIS A 181 7.79 -4.46 1.74
C HIS A 181 8.14 -5.77 1.00
N VAL A 182 8.14 -6.87 1.75
CA VAL A 182 8.38 -8.21 1.19
C VAL A 182 7.12 -8.68 0.43
N ASP A 183 7.30 -9.22 -0.78
CA ASP A 183 6.22 -9.90 -1.52
C ASP A 183 6.07 -11.32 -0.98
N ASN A 184 5.12 -11.51 -0.10
CA ASN A 184 4.80 -12.81 0.49
C ASN A 184 3.32 -13.17 0.28
N ILE A 185 2.96 -14.40 0.62
CA ILE A 185 1.60 -14.91 0.46
C ILE A 185 0.57 -14.12 1.29
N TYR A 186 0.98 -13.55 2.42
CA TYR A 186 0.09 -12.80 3.31
C TYR A 186 -0.30 -11.45 2.72
N MET A 187 0.63 -10.78 2.00
CA MET A 187 0.32 -9.53 1.27
C MET A 187 -0.79 -9.71 0.24
N LYS A 188 -0.90 -10.90 -0.36
CA LYS A 188 -1.99 -11.26 -1.30
C LYS A 188 -3.28 -11.69 -0.61
N ASN A 189 -3.26 -11.83 0.71
CA ASN A 189 -4.37 -12.34 1.52
C ASN A 189 -4.53 -11.55 2.82
N MET A 190 -4.46 -10.22 2.74
CA MET A 190 -4.77 -9.33 3.84
C MET A 190 -6.24 -9.44 4.22
N LYS A 191 -6.56 -9.35 5.52
CA LYS A 191 -7.91 -9.60 6.05
C LYS A 191 -8.42 -8.53 7.00
N LEU A 192 -7.55 -7.85 7.71
CA LEU A 192 -7.90 -6.86 8.73
C LEU A 192 -7.15 -5.56 8.49
N VAL A 193 -7.86 -4.45 8.52
CA VAL A 193 -7.28 -3.10 8.52
C VAL A 193 -7.71 -2.37 9.77
N VAL A 194 -6.75 -1.90 10.55
CA VAL A 194 -7.02 -1.05 11.71
C VAL A 194 -6.47 0.36 11.48
N PHE A 195 -7.23 1.34 11.87
CA PHE A 195 -6.93 2.76 11.73
C PHE A 195 -6.86 3.42 13.09
N ASP A 196 -5.94 4.36 13.25
CA ASP A 196 -6.15 5.41 14.23
C ASP A 196 -7.28 6.34 13.76
N MET A 197 -7.77 7.18 14.62
CA MET A 197 -8.90 8.08 14.35
C MET A 197 -8.45 9.52 14.13
N ASP A 198 -7.90 10.13 15.16
CA ASP A 198 -7.48 11.53 15.14
C ASP A 198 -6.32 11.69 14.16
N SER A 199 -6.34 12.73 13.34
CA SER A 199 -5.35 12.99 12.28
C SER A 199 -5.18 11.86 11.24
N THR A 200 -5.95 10.77 11.34
CA THR A 200 -5.93 9.62 10.40
C THR A 200 -7.27 9.44 9.68
N LEU A 201 -8.38 9.14 10.35
CA LEU A 201 -9.73 9.07 9.74
C LEU A 201 -10.39 10.43 9.65
N ILE A 202 -10.03 11.33 10.56
CA ILE A 202 -10.47 12.73 10.61
C ILE A 202 -9.28 13.66 10.62
N GLN A 203 -9.44 14.86 10.07
CA GLN A 203 -8.38 15.88 10.00
C GLN A 203 -8.44 16.82 11.20
N ALA A 204 -8.53 16.26 12.41
CA ALA A 204 -8.62 17.01 13.65
C ALA A 204 -8.18 16.17 14.86
N GLU A 205 -7.80 16.85 15.93
CA GLU A 205 -7.61 16.28 17.28
C GLU A 205 -8.88 16.51 18.10
N VAL A 206 -9.62 15.44 18.40
CA VAL A 206 -10.91 15.55 19.10
C VAL A 206 -10.79 16.18 20.48
N ILE A 207 -9.67 15.94 21.17
CA ILE A 207 -9.44 16.53 22.50
C ILE A 207 -9.37 18.05 22.45
N ASP A 208 -8.85 18.65 21.36
CA ASP A 208 -8.77 20.09 21.16
C ASP A 208 -10.15 20.70 20.93
N GLU A 209 -11.02 19.98 20.20
CA GLU A 209 -12.40 20.41 19.98
C GLU A 209 -13.22 20.41 21.29
N VAL A 210 -13.04 19.38 22.13
CA VAL A 210 -13.68 19.33 23.46
C VAL A 210 -13.10 20.39 24.39
N ALA A 211 -11.78 20.62 24.34
CA ALA A 211 -11.12 21.66 25.14
C ALA A 211 -11.57 23.09 24.77
N ALA A 212 -11.90 23.32 23.50
CA ALA A 212 -12.50 24.59 23.06
C ALA A 212 -13.86 24.82 23.70
N LEU A 213 -14.71 23.79 23.85
CA LEU A 213 -16.00 23.89 24.59
C LEU A 213 -15.80 24.18 26.09
N ALA A 214 -14.70 23.73 26.66
CA ALA A 214 -14.32 23.97 28.05
C ALA A 214 -13.61 25.33 28.25
N ASN A 215 -13.27 26.07 27.18
CA ASN A 215 -12.38 27.23 27.19
C ASN A 215 -10.99 26.92 27.75
N LYS A 216 -10.45 25.71 27.45
CA LYS A 216 -9.17 25.15 27.96
C LYS A 216 -8.19 24.77 26.87
N LYS A 217 -8.40 25.23 25.64
CA LYS A 217 -7.58 24.83 24.49
C LYS A 217 -6.10 25.12 24.67
N GLU A 218 -5.74 26.30 25.20
CA GLU A 218 -4.34 26.66 25.42
C GLU A 218 -3.67 25.82 26.51
N GLU A 219 -4.41 25.47 27.57
CA GLU A 219 -3.90 24.64 28.65
C GLU A 219 -3.66 23.19 28.16
N VAL A 220 -4.60 22.67 27.37
CA VAL A 220 -4.47 21.33 26.74
C VAL A 220 -3.30 21.31 25.77
N SER A 221 -3.11 22.33 24.93
CA SER A 221 -1.99 22.43 23.99
C SER A 221 -0.64 22.40 24.70
N LYS A 222 -0.46 23.14 25.79
CA LYS A 222 0.78 23.14 26.59
C LYS A 222 1.13 21.75 27.15
N ILE A 223 0.12 21.01 27.63
CA ILE A 223 0.32 19.64 28.14
C ILE A 223 0.72 18.70 26.97
N THR A 224 0.07 18.85 25.81
CA THR A 224 0.40 18.09 24.62
C THR A 224 1.85 18.33 24.18
N GLU A 225 2.29 19.59 24.15
CA GLU A 225 3.67 19.95 23.82
C GLU A 225 4.70 19.36 24.79
N SER A 226 4.38 19.37 26.10
CA SER A 226 5.22 18.77 27.14
C SER A 226 5.38 17.26 26.95
N ALA A 227 4.28 16.56 26.61
CA ALA A 227 4.32 15.14 26.26
C ALA A 227 5.13 14.87 24.99
N MET A 228 4.99 15.73 23.97
CA MET A 228 5.75 15.60 22.72
C MET A 228 7.26 15.83 22.91
N ARG A 229 7.69 16.60 23.91
CA ARG A 229 9.09 16.73 24.30
C ARG A 229 9.59 15.60 25.20
N GLY A 230 8.71 14.65 25.58
CA GLY A 230 9.05 13.52 26.44
C GLY A 230 9.17 13.88 27.93
N GLU A 231 8.67 15.05 28.36
CA GLU A 231 8.72 15.51 29.76
C GLU A 231 7.72 14.79 30.66
N ILE A 232 6.61 14.31 30.06
CA ILE A 232 5.59 13.50 30.70
C ILE A 232 5.19 12.34 29.78
N ASP A 233 4.78 11.21 30.37
CA ASP A 233 4.30 10.07 29.58
C ASP A 233 2.89 10.32 28.99
N PHE A 234 2.51 9.45 28.04
CA PHE A 234 1.23 9.58 27.34
C PHE A 234 0.04 9.49 28.31
N ASP A 235 0.02 8.54 29.22
CA ASP A 235 -1.11 8.29 30.11
C ASP A 235 -1.30 9.43 31.12
N GLU A 236 -0.20 9.95 31.67
CA GLU A 236 -0.21 11.10 32.56
C GLU A 236 -0.67 12.35 31.81
N SER A 237 -0.13 12.61 30.63
CA SER A 237 -0.55 13.71 29.76
C SER A 237 -2.03 13.62 29.43
N PHE A 238 -2.52 12.42 29.03
CA PHE A 238 -3.90 12.20 28.68
C PHE A 238 -4.85 12.47 29.87
N LYS A 239 -4.52 11.93 31.06
CA LYS A 239 -5.29 12.18 32.28
C LYS A 239 -5.38 13.67 32.63
N LYS A 240 -4.26 14.40 32.56
CA LYS A 240 -4.20 15.84 32.83
C LYS A 240 -5.07 16.63 31.84
N ARG A 241 -5.02 16.29 30.55
CA ARG A 241 -5.83 16.93 29.51
C ARG A 241 -7.32 16.65 29.70
N VAL A 242 -7.69 15.39 30.00
CA VAL A 242 -9.09 15.00 30.26
C VAL A 242 -9.65 15.71 31.49
N ALA A 243 -8.85 15.89 32.54
CA ALA A 243 -9.29 16.62 33.75
C ALA A 243 -9.71 18.06 33.46
N LEU A 244 -9.10 18.71 32.47
CA LEU A 244 -9.46 20.07 32.03
C LEU A 244 -10.82 20.14 31.31
N LEU A 245 -11.35 18.98 30.85
CA LEU A 245 -12.64 18.91 30.15
C LEU A 245 -13.85 18.86 31.10
N LYS A 246 -13.61 18.84 32.42
CA LYS A 246 -14.66 18.81 33.43
C LYS A 246 -15.65 19.91 33.22
N GLY A 247 -16.95 19.58 33.29
CA GLY A 247 -18.02 20.57 33.16
C GLY A 247 -18.61 20.74 31.75
N VAL A 248 -17.99 20.10 30.74
CA VAL A 248 -18.55 20.10 29.38
C VAL A 248 -19.85 19.29 29.35
N LYS A 249 -20.89 19.83 28.71
CA LYS A 249 -22.18 19.14 28.58
C LYS A 249 -22.09 18.04 27.53
N GLU A 250 -22.65 16.87 27.84
CA GLU A 250 -22.70 15.72 26.92
C GLU A 250 -23.41 16.07 25.59
N GLU A 251 -24.49 16.86 25.63
CA GLU A 251 -25.18 17.31 24.41
C GLU A 251 -24.25 18.09 23.45
N SER A 252 -23.25 18.80 23.98
CA SER A 252 -22.28 19.54 23.18
C SER A 252 -21.30 18.61 22.52
N LEU A 253 -20.91 17.50 23.19
CA LEU A 253 -20.06 16.49 22.62
C LEU A 253 -20.69 15.82 21.39
N GLN A 254 -22.02 15.56 21.43
CA GLN A 254 -22.74 14.91 20.33
C GLN A 254 -22.80 15.74 19.04
N LYS A 255 -22.46 17.03 19.11
CA LYS A 255 -22.41 17.92 17.93
C LYS A 255 -21.06 17.90 17.22
N ILE A 256 -19.99 17.59 17.95
CA ILE A 256 -18.61 17.60 17.41
C ILE A 256 -18.46 16.69 16.19
N PRO A 257 -18.85 15.39 16.22
CA PRO A 257 -18.54 14.46 15.12
C PRO A 257 -19.14 14.86 13.77
N LYS A 258 -20.25 15.63 13.80
CA LYS A 258 -20.94 16.05 12.56
C LYS A 258 -20.19 17.16 11.80
N ASN A 259 -19.33 17.89 12.52
CA ASN A 259 -18.60 19.04 11.98
C ASN A 259 -17.12 18.72 11.71
N LEU A 260 -16.63 17.54 12.11
CA LEU A 260 -15.25 17.15 11.90
C LEU A 260 -14.97 16.88 10.40
N PRO A 261 -13.89 17.44 9.85
CA PRO A 261 -13.48 17.15 8.49
C PRO A 261 -12.99 15.70 8.40
N LEU A 262 -13.57 14.95 7.48
CA LEU A 262 -13.13 13.58 7.18
C LEU A 262 -11.86 13.62 6.33
N THR A 263 -11.02 12.65 6.50
CA THR A 263 -9.82 12.49 5.67
C THR A 263 -10.22 12.09 4.25
N ASP A 264 -9.55 12.70 3.27
CA ASP A 264 -9.77 12.42 1.85
C ASP A 264 -9.58 10.92 1.56
N GLY A 265 -10.48 10.37 0.77
CA GLY A 265 -10.43 8.95 0.39
C GLY A 265 -11.02 7.97 1.41
N LEU A 266 -11.43 8.42 2.61
CA LEU A 266 -11.97 7.54 3.66
C LEU A 266 -13.16 6.71 3.18
N GLU A 267 -14.15 7.34 2.54
CA GLU A 267 -15.34 6.65 2.05
C GLU A 267 -14.99 5.62 0.98
N LEU A 268 -14.11 5.98 0.05
CA LEU A 268 -13.64 5.07 -1.00
C LEU A 268 -12.92 3.85 -0.40
N VAL A 269 -12.01 4.08 0.55
CA VAL A 269 -11.23 3.02 1.20
C VAL A 269 -12.13 2.07 1.96
N THR A 270 -13.02 2.60 2.80
CA THR A 270 -13.91 1.75 3.62
C THR A 270 -14.87 0.94 2.76
N LYS A 271 -15.48 1.55 1.73
CA LYS A 271 -16.38 0.86 0.81
C LYS A 271 -15.64 -0.25 0.04
N THR A 272 -14.49 0.06 -0.56
CA THR A 272 -13.70 -0.90 -1.33
C THR A 272 -13.22 -2.07 -0.47
N LEU A 273 -12.63 -1.79 0.69
CA LEU A 273 -12.12 -2.85 1.57
C LEU A 273 -13.24 -3.76 2.10
N LYS A 274 -14.40 -3.18 2.44
CA LYS A 274 -15.56 -3.98 2.85
C LYS A 274 -16.12 -4.83 1.72
N GLY A 275 -16.22 -4.30 0.52
CA GLY A 275 -16.62 -5.06 -0.68
C GLY A 275 -15.71 -6.25 -0.93
N LEU A 276 -14.40 -6.09 -0.68
CA LEU A 276 -13.40 -7.15 -0.76
C LEU A 276 -13.39 -8.11 0.45
N GLY A 277 -14.29 -7.92 1.43
CA GLY A 277 -14.42 -8.80 2.59
C GLY A 277 -13.42 -8.55 3.71
N TYR A 278 -12.73 -7.41 3.71
CA TYR A 278 -11.85 -7.04 4.84
C TYR A 278 -12.65 -6.70 6.09
N LYS A 279 -12.11 -7.04 7.25
CA LYS A 279 -12.53 -6.52 8.54
C LYS A 279 -11.89 -5.17 8.78
N LEU A 280 -12.67 -4.19 9.26
CA LEU A 280 -12.18 -2.85 9.54
C LEU A 280 -12.29 -2.53 11.03
N GLY A 281 -11.25 -1.91 11.59
CA GLY A 281 -11.23 -1.51 13.00
C GLY A 281 -10.75 -0.09 13.22
N ILE A 282 -11.28 0.56 14.25
CA ILE A 282 -10.78 1.82 14.80
C ILE A 282 -10.09 1.52 16.13
N LEU A 283 -8.81 1.86 16.27
CA LEU A 283 -8.03 1.76 17.50
C LEU A 283 -7.47 3.13 17.85
N SER A 284 -8.15 3.88 18.72
CA SER A 284 -7.87 5.30 18.93
C SER A 284 -7.59 5.67 20.38
N GLY A 285 -6.58 6.54 20.56
CA GLY A 285 -6.36 7.27 21.80
C GLY A 285 -7.35 8.42 22.04
N GLY A 286 -8.19 8.74 21.05
CA GLY A 286 -9.25 9.74 21.14
C GLY A 286 -10.52 9.21 21.85
N PHE A 287 -11.66 9.87 21.63
CA PHE A 287 -12.88 9.59 22.38
C PHE A 287 -13.91 8.75 21.63
N SER A 288 -14.59 7.87 22.37
CA SER A 288 -15.52 6.87 21.83
C SER A 288 -16.73 7.47 21.12
N PHE A 289 -17.23 8.64 21.53
CA PHE A 289 -18.39 9.26 20.89
C PHE A 289 -18.16 9.63 19.41
N VAL A 290 -16.90 9.96 19.03
CA VAL A 290 -16.54 10.18 17.63
C VAL A 290 -16.36 8.83 16.92
N GLY A 291 -15.69 7.87 17.55
CA GLY A 291 -15.56 6.51 17.00
C GLY A 291 -16.92 5.84 16.74
N GLU A 292 -17.89 6.01 17.63
CA GLU A 292 -19.28 5.54 17.48
C GLU A 292 -19.98 6.18 16.28
N TYR A 293 -19.80 7.49 16.07
CA TYR A 293 -20.34 8.20 14.92
C TYR A 293 -19.73 7.67 13.61
N LEU A 294 -18.39 7.53 13.55
CA LEU A 294 -17.70 6.99 12.38
C LEU A 294 -18.10 5.55 12.13
N ASN A 295 -18.22 4.73 13.19
CA ASN A 295 -18.65 3.35 13.08
C ASN A 295 -20.07 3.25 12.49
N LYS A 296 -20.99 4.06 12.95
CA LYS A 296 -22.35 4.11 12.40
C LYS A 296 -22.37 4.51 10.92
N LYS A 297 -21.46 5.42 10.52
CA LYS A 297 -21.42 5.95 9.15
C LYS A 297 -20.72 5.00 8.17
N PHE A 298 -19.64 4.35 8.57
CA PHE A 298 -18.77 3.54 7.71
C PHE A 298 -18.75 2.04 8.03
N HIS A 299 -19.55 1.62 9.04
CA HIS A 299 -19.75 0.21 9.41
C HIS A 299 -18.45 -0.55 9.75
N PHE A 300 -17.60 0.01 10.61
CA PHE A 300 -16.42 -0.69 11.12
C PHE A 300 -16.85 -1.93 11.92
N ASP A 301 -16.07 -3.01 11.84
CA ASP A 301 -16.34 -4.27 12.59
C ASP A 301 -15.87 -4.16 14.04
N TYR A 302 -14.86 -3.34 14.30
CA TYR A 302 -14.24 -3.12 15.61
C TYR A 302 -14.07 -1.63 15.89
N MET A 303 -14.32 -1.21 17.14
CA MET A 303 -14.12 0.17 17.58
C MET A 303 -13.68 0.17 19.03
N TYR A 304 -12.48 0.66 19.29
CA TYR A 304 -11.90 0.84 20.62
C TYR A 304 -11.33 2.26 20.73
N ALA A 305 -11.84 3.00 21.70
CA ALA A 305 -11.44 4.37 22.00
C ALA A 305 -11.74 4.69 23.47
N ASN A 306 -11.18 5.78 23.98
CA ASN A 306 -11.38 6.17 25.38
C ASN A 306 -12.78 6.71 25.61
N LYS A 307 -13.45 6.27 26.65
CA LYS A 307 -14.78 6.73 27.02
C LYS A 307 -14.68 7.79 28.11
N LEU A 308 -15.19 9.00 27.85
CA LEU A 308 -15.35 10.03 28.87
C LEU A 308 -16.36 9.57 29.92
N ASP A 309 -16.05 9.80 31.18
CA ASP A 309 -16.99 9.61 32.27
C ASP A 309 -17.95 10.80 32.34
N VAL A 310 -19.27 10.52 32.35
CA VAL A 310 -20.33 11.50 32.32
C VAL A 310 -21.31 11.22 33.48
N GLU A 311 -21.50 12.18 34.32
CA GLU A 311 -22.50 12.15 35.40
C GLU A 311 -23.49 13.28 35.24
N ASN A 312 -24.79 12.98 35.33
CA ASN A 312 -25.87 13.97 35.17
C ASN A 312 -25.78 14.82 33.88
N GLY A 313 -25.33 14.21 32.77
CA GLY A 313 -25.17 14.89 31.48
C GLY A 313 -23.96 15.82 31.37
N VAL A 314 -22.98 15.69 32.27
CA VAL A 314 -21.80 16.55 32.34
C VAL A 314 -20.54 15.70 32.50
N VAL A 315 -19.48 16.03 31.74
CA VAL A 315 -18.16 15.38 31.81
C VAL A 315 -17.54 15.59 33.18
N THR A 316 -17.12 14.51 33.85
CA THR A 316 -16.51 14.57 35.19
C THR A 316 -15.04 14.97 35.17
N GLY A 317 -14.37 14.92 34.01
CA GLY A 317 -12.92 15.05 33.86
C GLY A 317 -12.16 13.76 34.07
N LYS A 318 -12.85 12.62 33.99
CA LYS A 318 -12.26 11.26 34.07
C LYS A 318 -12.62 10.43 32.84
N ILE A 319 -12.02 9.28 32.71
CA ILE A 319 -12.36 8.26 31.72
C ILE A 319 -12.85 6.99 32.38
N VAL A 320 -13.61 6.21 31.64
CA VAL A 320 -14.11 4.89 32.06
C VAL A 320 -13.21 3.80 31.46
N GLY A 321 -12.65 2.95 32.30
CA GLY A 321 -11.83 1.80 31.87
C GLY A 321 -10.35 2.13 31.67
N GLU A 322 -9.67 1.24 30.92
CA GLU A 322 -8.23 1.36 30.58
C GLU A 322 -8.02 2.38 29.46
N ILE A 323 -6.91 3.12 29.53
CA ILE A 323 -6.52 4.07 28.46
C ILE A 323 -6.08 3.30 27.22
N VAL A 324 -6.63 3.65 26.08
CA VAL A 324 -6.18 3.15 24.80
C VAL A 324 -4.94 3.96 24.36
N ASN A 325 -3.80 3.54 24.87
CA ASN A 325 -2.47 4.05 24.49
C ASN A 325 -1.83 3.18 23.40
N GLY A 326 -0.56 3.43 23.05
CA GLY A 326 0.13 2.71 21.99
C GLY A 326 0.28 1.21 22.23
N GLU A 327 0.61 0.79 23.46
CA GLU A 327 0.71 -0.63 23.82
C GLU A 327 -0.66 -1.31 23.77
N GLN A 328 -1.69 -0.60 24.24
CA GLN A 328 -3.05 -1.09 24.18
C GLN A 328 -3.54 -1.25 22.74
N LYS A 329 -3.21 -0.32 21.80
CA LYS A 329 -3.51 -0.48 20.38
C LYS A 329 -2.86 -1.76 19.81
N ALA A 330 -1.59 -2.02 20.12
CA ALA A 330 -0.90 -3.23 19.70
C ALA A 330 -1.52 -4.50 20.31
N ARG A 331 -1.93 -4.46 21.61
CA ARG A 331 -2.63 -5.58 22.27
C ARG A 331 -3.98 -5.85 21.61
N LEU A 332 -4.75 -4.81 21.34
CA LEU A 332 -6.05 -4.92 20.67
C LEU A 332 -5.92 -5.51 19.27
N LEU A 333 -4.91 -5.08 18.48
CA LEU A 333 -4.65 -5.66 17.15
C LEU A 333 -4.39 -7.17 17.24
N ARG A 334 -3.58 -7.64 18.22
CA ARG A 334 -3.35 -9.08 18.44
C ARG A 334 -4.64 -9.81 18.83
N GLN A 335 -5.44 -9.23 19.71
CA GLN A 335 -6.71 -9.81 20.14
C GLN A 335 -7.72 -9.95 18.98
N ILE A 336 -7.82 -8.91 18.14
CA ILE A 336 -8.69 -8.95 16.97
C ILE A 336 -8.20 -10.00 15.96
N ALA A 337 -6.89 -10.03 15.68
CA ALA A 337 -6.31 -11.03 14.79
C ALA A 337 -6.58 -12.46 15.27
N GLN A 338 -6.42 -12.72 16.59
CA GLN A 338 -6.74 -14.00 17.19
C GLN A 338 -8.24 -14.33 17.06
N LYS A 339 -9.12 -13.38 17.32
CA LYS A 339 -10.58 -13.54 17.19
C LYS A 339 -11.01 -13.87 15.76
N GLU A 340 -10.39 -13.23 14.77
CA GLU A 340 -10.64 -13.46 13.34
C GLU A 340 -9.87 -14.68 12.79
N GLN A 341 -9.09 -15.38 13.64
CA GLN A 341 -8.29 -16.55 13.27
C GLN A 341 -7.29 -16.28 12.14
N ILE A 342 -6.68 -15.09 12.15
CA ILE A 342 -5.67 -14.65 11.18
C ILE A 342 -4.33 -14.39 11.88
N VAL A 343 -3.23 -14.44 11.12
CA VAL A 343 -1.91 -14.05 11.59
C VAL A 343 -1.68 -12.55 11.44
N LEU A 344 -0.78 -11.97 12.22
CA LEU A 344 -0.47 -10.54 12.15
C LEU A 344 0.03 -10.09 10.78
N ASP A 345 0.71 -10.98 10.04
CA ASP A 345 1.11 -10.73 8.65
C ASP A 345 -0.07 -10.49 7.69
N GLN A 346 -1.31 -10.82 8.09
CA GLN A 346 -2.53 -10.55 7.33
C GLN A 346 -3.25 -9.26 7.77
N THR A 347 -2.58 -8.44 8.59
CA THR A 347 -3.15 -7.21 9.13
C THR A 347 -2.46 -5.96 8.56
N ILE A 348 -3.22 -4.89 8.46
CA ILE A 348 -2.73 -3.56 8.11
C ILE A 348 -3.02 -2.62 9.28
N ALA A 349 -2.05 -1.83 9.70
CA ALA A 349 -2.22 -0.82 10.74
C ALA A 349 -1.81 0.56 10.20
N ILE A 350 -2.67 1.56 10.41
CA ILE A 350 -2.50 2.90 9.86
C ILE A 350 -2.66 3.93 10.99
N GLY A 351 -1.70 4.84 11.09
CA GLY A 351 -1.73 5.92 12.07
C GLY A 351 -0.70 6.99 11.74
N ASP A 352 -0.79 8.15 12.41
CA ASP A 352 0.04 9.33 12.18
C ASP A 352 1.04 9.60 13.32
N GLY A 353 0.76 9.07 14.52
CA GLY A 353 1.44 9.42 15.74
C GLY A 353 2.46 8.39 16.25
N ALA A 354 3.33 8.81 17.16
CA ALA A 354 4.27 7.91 17.84
C ALA A 354 3.56 6.84 18.69
N ASN A 355 2.35 7.14 19.17
CA ASN A 355 1.46 6.20 19.85
C ASN A 355 0.93 5.09 18.95
N ASP A 356 1.07 5.19 17.61
CA ASP A 356 0.66 4.16 16.66
C ASP A 356 1.79 3.20 16.33
N LEU A 357 3.05 3.58 16.58
CA LEU A 357 4.22 2.77 16.25
C LEU A 357 4.15 1.34 16.80
N PRO A 358 3.67 1.09 18.04
CA PRO A 358 3.54 -0.29 18.54
C PRO A 358 2.62 -1.16 17.69
N MET A 359 1.46 -0.65 17.21
CA MET A 359 0.57 -1.41 16.34
C MET A 359 1.10 -1.50 14.90
N ILE A 360 1.67 -0.39 14.38
CA ILE A 360 2.28 -0.33 13.04
C ILE A 360 3.43 -1.33 12.89
N SER A 361 4.25 -1.47 13.92
CA SER A 361 5.44 -2.34 13.88
C SER A 361 5.14 -3.83 13.88
N ILE A 362 3.99 -4.25 14.38
CA ILE A 362 3.58 -5.67 14.46
C ILE A 362 2.65 -6.09 13.33
N ALA A 363 2.09 -5.16 12.59
CA ALA A 363 1.22 -5.45 11.45
C ALA A 363 2.03 -5.95 10.25
N GLY A 364 1.42 -6.80 9.41
CA GLY A 364 2.01 -7.23 8.14
C GLY A 364 2.32 -6.08 7.20
N LEU A 365 1.45 -5.05 7.20
CA LEU A 365 1.69 -3.77 6.53
C LEU A 365 1.40 -2.62 7.49
N GLY A 366 2.45 -2.03 8.04
CA GLY A 366 2.36 -0.81 8.84
C GLY A 366 2.51 0.43 7.97
N VAL A 367 1.57 1.38 8.07
CA VAL A 367 1.51 2.60 7.25
C VAL A 367 1.48 3.83 8.14
N ALA A 368 2.47 4.70 7.99
CA ALA A 368 2.49 6.03 8.58
C ALA A 368 1.72 7.01 7.67
N PHE A 369 0.56 7.51 8.12
CA PHE A 369 -0.30 8.40 7.36
C PHE A 369 -0.13 9.86 7.81
N ASN A 370 0.24 10.75 6.89
CA ASN A 370 0.51 12.17 7.18
C ASN A 370 1.42 12.40 8.41
N ALA A 371 2.26 11.41 8.71
CA ALA A 371 3.00 11.32 9.95
C ALA A 371 4.25 12.21 9.97
N LYS A 372 4.72 12.51 11.18
CA LYS A 372 5.98 13.20 11.39
C LYS A 372 7.18 12.35 10.91
N PRO A 373 8.32 12.97 10.57
CA PRO A 373 9.50 12.26 10.07
C PRO A 373 9.94 11.09 10.96
N THR A 374 9.85 11.25 12.29
CA THR A 374 10.21 10.22 13.27
C THR A 374 9.31 8.99 13.19
N VAL A 375 8.02 9.14 12.87
CA VAL A 375 7.09 8.02 12.71
C VAL A 375 7.31 7.35 11.35
N LYS A 376 7.49 8.15 10.29
CA LYS A 376 7.80 7.65 8.94
C LYS A 376 9.07 6.78 8.94
N SER A 377 10.12 7.19 9.66
CA SER A 377 11.39 6.44 9.72
C SER A 377 11.27 5.07 10.40
N ASN A 378 10.28 4.88 11.23
CA ASN A 378 10.01 3.64 11.96
C ASN A 378 8.89 2.81 11.34
N SER A 379 8.34 3.21 10.19
CA SER A 379 7.35 2.46 9.42
C SER A 379 7.92 1.92 8.11
N ALA A 380 7.35 0.80 7.63
CA ALA A 380 7.76 0.22 6.35
C ALA A 380 7.18 0.98 5.15
N SER A 381 6.08 1.68 5.34
CA SER A 381 5.34 2.40 4.30
C SER A 381 4.80 3.71 4.86
N HIS A 382 4.66 4.72 4.00
CA HIS A 382 4.03 5.98 4.38
C HIS A 382 3.18 6.54 3.23
N ILE A 383 2.17 7.32 3.59
CA ILE A 383 1.28 8.05 2.69
C ILE A 383 1.20 9.49 3.20
N SER A 384 1.55 10.46 2.34
CA SER A 384 1.55 11.89 2.70
C SER A 384 1.19 12.82 1.54
N ASN A 385 1.28 12.33 0.31
CA ASN A 385 1.06 13.13 -0.90
C ASN A 385 -0.29 12.84 -1.57
N VAL A 386 -1.03 11.84 -1.06
CA VAL A 386 -2.37 11.44 -1.49
C VAL A 386 -3.24 11.18 -0.27
N GLY A 387 -4.55 11.02 -0.45
CA GLY A 387 -5.46 10.66 0.64
C GLY A 387 -5.34 9.19 1.08
N LEU A 388 -6.23 8.76 1.99
CA LEU A 388 -6.26 7.38 2.50
C LEU A 388 -6.40 6.32 1.38
N GLU A 389 -6.98 6.69 0.25
CA GLU A 389 -7.07 5.79 -0.91
C GLU A 389 -5.72 5.32 -1.44
N GLY A 390 -4.63 5.99 -1.08
CA GLY A 390 -3.27 5.53 -1.32
C GLY A 390 -3.04 4.10 -0.81
N LEU A 391 -3.70 3.73 0.29
CA LEU A 391 -3.65 2.37 0.84
C LEU A 391 -4.05 1.31 -0.19
N LEU A 392 -5.07 1.55 -0.99
CA LEU A 392 -5.56 0.59 -1.98
C LEU A 392 -4.48 0.23 -3.02
N TYR A 393 -3.65 1.20 -3.38
CA TYR A 393 -2.50 0.96 -4.26
C TYR A 393 -1.34 0.28 -3.54
N LEU A 394 -1.14 0.53 -2.23
CA LEU A 394 -0.10 -0.17 -1.46
C LEU A 394 -0.38 -1.67 -1.36
N ILE A 395 -1.65 -2.07 -1.28
CA ILE A 395 -2.04 -3.49 -1.31
C ILE A 395 -2.14 -4.07 -2.72
N GLY A 396 -1.77 -3.30 -3.75
CA GLY A 396 -1.64 -3.75 -5.13
C GLY A 396 -2.90 -3.70 -5.98
N LEU A 397 -3.99 -3.07 -5.52
CA LEU A 397 -5.21 -2.91 -6.31
C LEU A 397 -4.99 -1.95 -7.49
N HIS A 398 -5.56 -2.33 -8.63
CA HIS A 398 -5.63 -1.45 -9.80
C HIS A 398 -6.84 -0.50 -9.70
N GLU A 399 -6.71 0.69 -10.25
CA GLU A 399 -7.81 1.66 -10.26
C GLU A 399 -9.09 1.13 -10.88
N ARG A 400 -9.01 0.21 -11.86
CA ARG A 400 -10.18 -0.45 -12.44
C ARG A 400 -10.93 -1.26 -11.39
N GLU A 401 -10.22 -2.04 -10.59
CA GLU A 401 -10.78 -2.88 -9.53
C GLU A 401 -11.44 -2.03 -8.44
N ILE A 402 -10.80 -0.93 -8.07
CA ILE A 402 -11.36 0.04 -7.10
C ILE A 402 -12.67 0.64 -7.62
N ARG A 403 -12.77 0.97 -8.92
CA ARG A 403 -13.98 1.54 -9.51
C ARG A 403 -15.10 0.52 -9.66
N GLU A 404 -14.79 -0.73 -10.00
CA GLU A 404 -15.77 -1.82 -10.10
C GLU A 404 -16.46 -2.04 -8.74
N GLU A 405 -15.72 -2.08 -7.63
CA GLU A 405 -16.26 -2.24 -6.27
C GLU A 405 -17.11 -1.03 -5.80
N VAL A 406 -16.85 0.17 -6.29
CA VAL A 406 -17.65 1.36 -5.93
C VAL A 406 -19.02 1.35 -6.61
N HIS A 407 -19.17 0.67 -7.74
CA HIS A 407 -20.41 0.59 -8.51
C HIS A 407 -21.29 -0.61 -8.15
N LEU A 408 -20.77 -1.56 -7.32
CA LEU A 408 -21.55 -2.63 -6.71
C LEU A 408 -22.16 -2.18 -5.36
#